data_38210c447f41d37ed5989874e09aa6dc
#
_entry.id   38210c447f41d37ed5989874e09aa6dc
#
_cell.length_a   1.000
_cell.length_b   1.000
_cell.length_c   1.000
_cell.angle_alpha   90.00
_cell.angle_beta   90.00
_cell.angle_gamma   90.00
#
_symmetry.space_group_name_H-M   'P 1'
#
loop_
_entity.id
_entity.type
_entity.pdbx_description
1 polymer ?
#
loop_
_entity_poly.entity_id
_entity_poly.type
_entity_poly.pdbx_seq_one_letter_code
_entity_poly.pdbx_strand_id
1 'polypeptide(L)'
;HYGPNWEDLKTLVRLIQPYVGTRLYSLPECEANVPGFDGDRASGDHAGKVETSLLWALMPECTDVSRLPDKETGAAPWAMGRNAYEASRRIGERMVEDEVTWLGRKASELLKEYEKSRPSHTLRTFEDVERLWEGVVRPHVPEFRSMQLSWKEHQEVPGDSVWYANWKVP
;
A
#
# COMPACT_ATOMS: atom_id res chain seq x y z
N HIS A 1 -3.35 -2.05 -3.46
CA HIS A 1 -3.45 -2.27 -2.03
C HIS A 1 -3.89 -3.68 -1.63
N TYR A 2 -3.32 -4.70 -2.21
CA TYR A 2 -3.61 -6.07 -1.77
C TYR A 2 -2.66 -6.49 -0.65
N GLY A 3 -3.13 -7.30 0.29
CA GLY A 3 -2.32 -7.87 1.35
C GLY A 3 -1.00 -8.47 0.88
N PRO A 4 -0.95 -9.20 -0.25
CA PRO A 4 0.31 -9.68 -0.82
C PRO A 4 1.34 -8.59 -1.10
N ASN A 5 0.92 -7.41 -1.60
CA ASN A 5 1.83 -6.30 -1.87
C ASN A 5 2.50 -5.78 -0.60
N TRP A 6 1.81 -5.80 0.53
CA TRP A 6 2.36 -5.34 1.80
C TRP A 6 3.45 -6.27 2.30
N GLU A 7 3.23 -7.58 2.21
CA GLU A 7 4.23 -8.57 2.57
C GLU A 7 5.45 -8.51 1.64
N ASP A 8 5.22 -8.33 0.34
CA ASP A 8 6.28 -8.19 -0.64
C ASP A 8 7.11 -6.91 -0.40
N LEU A 9 6.47 -5.78 -0.10
CA LEU A 9 7.18 -4.55 0.23
C LEU A 9 7.96 -4.66 1.53
N LYS A 10 7.45 -5.32 2.56
CA LYS A 10 8.18 -5.61 3.80
C LYS A 10 9.40 -6.49 3.52
N THR A 11 9.24 -7.51 2.69
CA THR A 11 10.33 -8.38 2.25
C THR A 11 11.37 -7.58 1.48
N LEU A 12 10.95 -6.75 0.53
CA LEU A 12 11.84 -5.91 -0.25
C LEU A 12 12.63 -4.95 0.65
N VAL A 13 11.96 -4.24 1.57
CA VAL A 13 12.63 -3.36 2.53
C VAL A 13 13.67 -4.11 3.35
N ARG A 14 13.35 -5.29 3.85
CA ARG A 14 14.29 -6.13 4.61
C ARG A 14 15.52 -6.51 3.78
N LEU A 15 15.33 -6.85 2.52
CA LEU A 15 16.42 -7.23 1.60
C LEU A 15 17.34 -6.06 1.27
N ILE A 16 16.79 -4.88 0.98
CA ILE A 16 17.59 -3.74 0.50
C ILE A 16 18.10 -2.82 1.62
N GLN A 17 17.50 -2.86 2.81
CA GLN A 17 17.88 -1.97 3.93
C GLN A 17 19.39 -2.00 4.25
N PRO A 18 20.10 -3.15 4.21
CA PRO A 18 21.54 -3.17 4.49
C PRO A 18 22.40 -2.41 3.47
N TYR A 19 21.88 -2.14 2.30
CA TYR A 19 22.61 -1.58 1.16
C TYR A 19 22.29 -0.11 0.87
N VAL A 20 21.33 0.48 1.60
CA VAL A 20 20.90 1.86 1.39
C VAL A 20 21.27 2.75 2.57
N GLY A 21 21.64 3.98 2.27
CA GLY A 21 22.07 4.96 3.25
C GLY A 21 20.94 5.66 4.02
N THR A 22 19.73 5.11 3.96
CA THR A 22 18.55 5.65 4.65
C THR A 22 17.77 4.54 5.35
N ARG A 23 16.92 4.90 6.30
CA ARG A 23 15.94 3.96 6.85
C ARG A 23 14.72 3.91 5.95
N LEU A 24 14.34 2.70 5.58
CA LEU A 24 13.18 2.43 4.76
C LEU A 24 12.03 1.94 5.63
N TYR A 25 10.85 2.35 5.27
CA TYR A 25 9.61 1.89 5.87
C TYR A 25 8.53 1.72 4.80
N SER A 26 7.79 0.64 4.86
CA SER A 26 6.78 0.29 3.87
C SER A 26 5.37 0.32 4.45
N LEU A 27 4.43 0.92 3.73
CA LEU A 27 2.99 0.86 3.96
C LEU A 27 2.54 1.30 5.36
N PRO A 28 2.82 2.54 5.73
CA PRO A 28 2.48 3.07 7.04
C PRO A 28 0.99 3.06 7.36
N GLU A 29 0.12 3.29 6.37
CA GLU A 29 -1.33 3.35 6.56
C GLU A 29 -1.94 2.02 7.04
N CYS A 30 -1.29 0.90 6.76
CA CYS A 30 -1.77 -0.41 7.18
C CYS A 30 -1.43 -0.74 8.62
N GLU A 31 -0.43 -0.07 9.17
CA GLU A 31 0.03 -0.27 10.54
C GLU A 31 -0.53 0.78 11.49
N ALA A 32 -0.99 1.91 10.98
CA ALA A 32 -1.69 2.90 11.77
C ALA A 32 -3.00 2.28 12.30
N ASN A 33 -2.98 1.88 13.56
CA ASN A 33 -4.16 1.31 14.19
C ASN A 33 -5.10 2.44 14.57
N VAL A 34 -6.21 2.58 13.85
CA VAL A 34 -7.23 3.59 14.14
C VAL A 34 -8.23 2.99 15.12
N PRO A 35 -8.28 3.44 16.38
CA PRO A 35 -9.25 2.93 17.35
C PRO A 35 -10.68 3.13 16.86
N GLY A 36 -11.49 2.09 16.94
CA GLY A 36 -12.89 2.11 16.47
C GLY A 36 -13.08 1.69 15.00
N PHE A 37 -12.02 1.23 14.34
CA PHE A 37 -12.05 0.57 13.04
C PHE A 37 -11.92 -0.95 13.15
N ASP A 38 -12.40 -1.50 14.23
CA ASP A 38 -12.32 -2.92 14.53
C ASP A 38 -13.11 -3.72 13.49
N GLY A 39 -12.41 -4.43 12.65
CA GLY A 39 -12.95 -5.53 11.88
C GLY A 39 -13.03 -5.37 10.36
N ASP A 40 -13.10 -4.17 9.80
CA ASP A 40 -13.31 -4.02 8.35
C ASP A 40 -12.02 -4.04 7.51
N ARG A 41 -10.88 -3.98 8.14
CA ARG A 41 -9.58 -4.07 7.44
C ARG A 41 -9.33 -5.42 6.77
N ALA A 42 -9.95 -6.47 7.27
CA ALA A 42 -9.76 -7.83 6.75
C ALA A 42 -10.61 -8.15 5.51
N SER A 43 -11.61 -7.36 5.19
CA SER A 43 -12.61 -7.68 4.17
C SER A 43 -12.47 -6.92 2.86
N GLY A 44 -11.38 -6.18 2.65
CA GLY A 44 -11.16 -5.45 1.41
C GLY A 44 -12.15 -4.30 1.24
N ASP A 45 -11.85 -3.18 1.84
CA ASP A 45 -12.66 -1.97 1.75
C ASP A 45 -12.34 -1.19 0.46
N HIS A 46 -12.59 -1.80 -0.70
CA HIS A 46 -12.43 -1.09 -1.96
C HIS A 46 -13.60 -0.14 -2.18
N ALA A 47 -13.33 1.16 -2.20
CA ALA A 47 -14.34 2.23 -2.26
C ALA A 47 -15.46 2.07 -1.21
N GLY A 48 -15.16 1.43 -0.09
CA GLY A 48 -16.09 1.22 1.01
C GLY A 48 -16.01 2.34 2.06
N LYS A 49 -16.35 2.00 3.29
CA LYS A 49 -16.42 2.94 4.42
C LYS A 49 -15.10 3.67 4.66
N VAL A 50 -13.99 2.93 4.70
CA VAL A 50 -12.67 3.45 5.09
C VAL A 50 -12.09 4.32 3.99
N GLU A 51 -11.91 3.78 2.80
CA GLU A 51 -11.33 4.52 1.67
C GLU A 51 -12.19 5.73 1.28
N THR A 52 -13.51 5.59 1.25
CA THR A 52 -14.42 6.70 0.93
C THR A 52 -14.40 7.76 2.02
N SER A 53 -14.37 7.39 3.30
CA SER A 53 -14.27 8.36 4.39
C SER A 53 -12.96 9.16 4.33
N LEU A 54 -11.85 8.49 4.06
CA LEU A 54 -10.53 9.11 3.94
C LEU A 54 -10.49 10.10 2.77
N LEU A 55 -10.97 9.67 1.59
CA LEU A 55 -11.09 10.56 0.43
C LEU A 55 -11.98 11.76 0.73
N TRP A 56 -13.11 11.54 1.40
CA TRP A 56 -14.05 12.61 1.75
C TRP A 56 -13.46 13.65 2.71
N ALA A 57 -12.59 13.23 3.60
CA ALA A 57 -11.88 14.15 4.48
C ALA A 57 -10.82 14.98 3.76
N LEU A 58 -10.08 14.35 2.84
CA LEU A 58 -8.94 14.96 2.17
C LEU A 58 -9.33 15.75 0.92
N MET A 59 -10.33 15.26 0.16
CA MET A 59 -10.80 15.84 -1.10
C MET A 59 -12.33 15.72 -1.17
N PRO A 60 -13.07 16.51 -0.43
CA PRO A 60 -14.53 16.39 -0.33
C PRO A 60 -15.25 16.56 -1.66
N GLU A 61 -14.67 17.30 -2.61
CA GLU A 61 -15.20 17.50 -3.96
C GLU A 61 -15.12 16.23 -4.82
N CYS A 62 -14.33 15.25 -4.43
CA CYS A 62 -14.22 13.96 -5.12
C CYS A 62 -15.18 12.89 -4.59
N THR A 63 -15.99 13.22 -3.58
CA THR A 63 -16.88 12.27 -2.93
C THR A 63 -18.32 12.73 -2.96
N ASP A 64 -19.16 11.95 -3.61
CA ASP A 64 -20.60 12.17 -3.69
C ASP A 64 -21.37 10.89 -3.31
N VAL A 65 -21.63 10.75 -2.02
CA VAL A 65 -22.36 9.60 -1.46
C VAL A 65 -23.85 9.59 -1.83
N SER A 66 -24.39 10.70 -2.33
CA SER A 66 -25.79 10.76 -2.78
C SER A 66 -26.04 9.92 -4.04
N ARG A 67 -24.97 9.57 -4.74
CA ARG A 67 -25.01 8.70 -5.92
C ARG A 67 -25.00 7.21 -5.62
N LEU A 68 -24.86 6.83 -4.35
CA LEU A 68 -25.01 5.43 -3.97
C LEU A 68 -26.44 4.96 -4.30
N PRO A 69 -26.59 3.72 -4.79
CA PRO A 69 -27.91 3.12 -4.99
C PRO A 69 -28.71 3.11 -3.70
N ASP A 70 -30.04 3.11 -3.82
CA ASP A 70 -30.90 2.98 -2.64
C ASP A 70 -30.60 1.66 -1.92
N LYS A 71 -30.35 1.74 -0.63
CA LYS A 71 -30.01 0.59 0.22
C LYS A 71 -31.15 -0.43 0.30
N GLU A 72 -32.41 0.00 0.14
CA GLU A 72 -33.59 -0.84 0.22
C GLU A 72 -33.89 -1.60 -1.08
N THR A 73 -33.40 -1.15 -2.21
CA THR A 73 -33.67 -1.80 -3.50
C THR A 73 -32.90 -3.11 -3.70
N GLY A 74 -31.99 -3.45 -2.80
CA GLY A 74 -31.16 -4.65 -2.90
C GLY A 74 -30.10 -4.61 -3.99
N ALA A 75 -30.01 -3.53 -4.78
CA ALA A 75 -28.92 -3.31 -5.71
C ALA A 75 -27.62 -3.10 -4.90
N ALA A 76 -26.66 -4.01 -5.06
CA ALA A 76 -25.37 -3.81 -4.48
C ALA A 76 -24.74 -2.54 -5.09
N PRO A 77 -24.11 -1.66 -4.29
CA PRO A 77 -23.32 -0.59 -4.87
C PRO A 77 -22.26 -1.23 -5.77
N TRP A 78 -22.07 -0.66 -6.95
CA TRP A 78 -21.02 -1.12 -7.86
C TRP A 78 -19.60 -0.95 -7.30
N ALA A 79 -19.44 -0.23 -6.16
CA ALA A 79 -18.27 -0.24 -5.32
C ALA A 79 -18.15 -1.58 -4.58
N MET A 80 -16.94 -2.10 -4.41
CA MET A 80 -16.72 -3.43 -3.80
C MET A 80 -17.09 -3.47 -2.30
N GLY A 81 -17.04 -2.34 -1.61
CA GLY A 81 -17.38 -2.24 -0.18
C GLY A 81 -18.88 -2.03 0.05
N ARG A 82 -19.56 -3.05 0.55
CA ARG A 82 -21.00 -2.94 0.93
C ARG A 82 -21.26 -1.95 2.04
N ASN A 83 -20.23 -1.60 2.81
CA ASN A 83 -20.28 -0.64 3.90
C ASN A 83 -20.03 0.82 3.45
N ALA A 84 -20.00 1.11 2.14
CA ALA A 84 -19.85 2.46 1.60
C ALA A 84 -20.91 3.44 2.15
N TYR A 85 -22.13 2.95 2.47
CA TYR A 85 -23.20 3.74 3.11
C TYR A 85 -22.85 4.24 4.52
N GLU A 86 -21.84 3.68 5.14
CA GLU A 86 -21.37 4.06 6.48
C GLU A 86 -20.22 5.05 6.43
N ALA A 87 -19.76 5.40 5.21
CA ALA A 87 -18.72 6.38 5.04
C ALA A 87 -19.16 7.75 5.56
N SER A 88 -18.24 8.45 6.20
CA SER A 88 -18.48 9.83 6.62
C SER A 88 -17.19 10.64 6.67
N ARG A 89 -17.31 11.92 6.39
CA ARG A 89 -16.19 12.85 6.46
C ARG A 89 -15.55 12.86 7.86
N ARG A 90 -16.36 12.81 8.92
CA ARG A 90 -15.89 12.77 10.31
C ARG A 90 -15.00 11.56 10.62
N ILE A 91 -15.36 10.40 10.07
CA ILE A 91 -14.53 9.19 10.18
C ILE A 91 -13.19 9.43 9.51
N GLY A 92 -13.19 9.96 8.28
CA GLY A 92 -11.97 10.25 7.54
C GLY A 92 -11.07 11.28 8.23
N GLU A 93 -11.64 12.37 8.76
CA GLU A 93 -10.90 13.38 9.50
C GLU A 93 -10.17 12.79 10.71
N ARG A 94 -10.83 11.92 11.46
CA ARG A 94 -10.21 11.20 12.57
C ARG A 94 -9.11 10.25 12.12
N MET A 95 -9.32 9.55 11.01
CA MET A 95 -8.30 8.66 10.44
C MET A 95 -7.04 9.44 10.05
N VAL A 96 -7.19 10.57 9.37
CA VAL A 96 -6.06 11.44 8.98
C VAL A 96 -5.28 11.88 10.23
N GLU A 97 -5.98 12.30 11.29
CA GLU A 97 -5.36 12.75 12.54
C GLU A 97 -4.55 11.61 13.21
N ASP A 98 -5.12 10.42 13.29
CA ASP A 98 -4.48 9.24 13.86
C ASP A 98 -3.28 8.79 13.01
N GLU A 99 -3.41 8.77 11.68
CA GLU A 99 -2.33 8.42 10.77
C GLU A 99 -1.17 9.41 10.81
N VAL A 100 -1.45 10.71 10.81
CA VAL A 100 -0.41 11.75 10.92
C VAL A 100 0.35 11.61 12.25
N THR A 101 -0.39 11.38 13.33
CA THR A 101 0.22 11.17 14.66
C THR A 101 1.11 9.93 14.66
N TRP A 102 0.62 8.84 14.09
CA TRP A 102 1.36 7.59 14.01
C TRP A 102 2.62 7.71 13.13
N LEU A 103 2.50 8.32 11.95
CA LEU A 103 3.60 8.58 11.03
C LEU A 103 4.70 9.45 11.68
N GLY A 104 4.29 10.51 12.38
CA GLY A 104 5.22 11.39 13.10
C GLY A 104 6.04 10.65 14.17
N ARG A 105 5.38 9.75 14.91
CA ARG A 105 6.06 8.88 15.88
C ARG A 105 7.01 7.92 15.18
N LYS A 106 6.56 7.26 14.11
CA LYS A 106 7.37 6.30 13.35
C LYS A 106 8.60 6.95 12.71
N ALA A 107 8.43 8.11 12.11
CA ALA A 107 9.54 8.89 11.56
C ALA A 107 10.58 9.24 12.64
N SER A 108 10.12 9.62 13.83
CA SER A 108 11.01 9.92 14.96
C SER A 108 11.76 8.69 15.45
N GLU A 109 11.14 7.53 15.48
CA GLU A 109 11.78 6.25 15.81
C GLU A 109 12.87 5.90 14.79
N LEU A 110 12.55 5.96 13.51
CA LEU A 110 13.48 5.66 12.42
C LEU A 110 14.67 6.63 12.40
N LEU A 111 14.44 7.91 12.69
CA LEU A 111 15.50 8.89 12.79
C LEU A 111 16.47 8.56 13.94
N LYS A 112 15.95 8.19 15.10
CA LYS A 112 16.78 7.75 16.24
C LYS A 112 17.59 6.50 15.91
N GLU A 113 17.01 5.56 15.19
CA GLU A 113 17.72 4.37 14.74
C GLU A 113 18.82 4.72 13.74
N TYR A 114 18.54 5.64 12.81
CA TYR A 114 19.52 6.13 11.85
C TYR A 114 20.70 6.83 12.53
N GLU A 115 20.43 7.67 13.52
CA GLU A 115 21.49 8.36 14.29
C GLU A 115 22.40 7.39 15.05
N LYS A 116 21.85 6.28 15.55
CA LYS A 116 22.62 5.25 16.27
C LYS A 116 23.50 4.41 15.35
N SER A 117 23.01 4.12 14.16
CA SER A 117 23.69 3.24 13.21
C SER A 117 23.53 3.76 11.79
N ARG A 118 24.31 4.81 11.47
CA ARG A 118 24.33 5.35 10.12
C ARG A 118 24.80 4.29 9.13
N PRO A 119 24.04 3.97 8.10
CA PRO A 119 24.49 3.01 7.10
C PRO A 119 25.75 3.52 6.41
N SER A 120 26.71 2.64 6.22
CA SER A 120 27.99 2.98 5.55
C SER A 120 27.91 2.87 4.02
N HIS A 121 26.84 2.28 3.51
CA HIS A 121 26.67 2.02 2.08
C HIS A 121 25.63 2.95 1.49
N THR A 122 25.95 3.51 0.33
CA THR A 122 25.03 4.30 -0.47
C THR A 122 25.13 3.82 -1.92
N LEU A 123 24.00 3.46 -2.49
CA LEU A 123 23.93 3.24 -3.94
C LEU A 123 24.15 4.59 -4.63
N ARG A 124 25.11 4.69 -5.52
CA ARG A 124 25.49 5.95 -6.18
C ARG A 124 25.32 5.93 -7.68
N THR A 125 25.34 4.74 -8.27
CA THR A 125 25.27 4.56 -9.72
C THR A 125 24.17 3.57 -10.07
N PHE A 126 23.78 3.56 -11.34
CA PHE A 126 22.85 2.57 -11.87
C PHE A 126 23.40 1.15 -11.73
N GLU A 127 24.71 0.98 -11.95
CA GLU A 127 25.38 -0.31 -11.79
C GLU A 127 25.33 -0.82 -10.33
N ASP A 128 25.31 0.08 -9.34
CA ASP A 128 25.10 -0.32 -7.94
C ASP A 128 23.70 -0.89 -7.74
N VAL A 129 22.68 -0.26 -8.35
CA VAL A 129 21.29 -0.71 -8.30
C VAL A 129 21.13 -2.06 -9.03
N GLU A 130 21.73 -2.20 -10.21
CA GLU A 130 21.68 -3.46 -10.97
C GLU A 130 22.36 -4.60 -10.20
N ARG A 131 23.53 -4.34 -9.60
CA ARG A 131 24.20 -5.36 -8.76
C ARG A 131 23.35 -5.74 -7.55
N LEU A 132 22.70 -4.78 -6.92
CA LEU A 132 21.77 -5.05 -5.81
C LEU A 132 20.58 -5.89 -6.28
N TRP A 133 20.01 -5.53 -7.42
CA TRP A 133 18.89 -6.27 -8.00
C TRP A 133 19.30 -7.71 -8.30
N GLU A 134 20.35 -7.91 -9.11
CA GLU A 134 20.79 -9.25 -9.55
C GLU A 134 21.27 -10.13 -8.38
N GLY A 135 22.01 -9.54 -7.43
CA GLY A 135 22.64 -10.31 -6.36
C GLY A 135 21.77 -10.51 -5.12
N VAL A 136 20.81 -9.61 -4.87
CA VAL A 136 20.05 -9.61 -3.61
C VAL A 136 18.55 -9.76 -3.84
N VAL A 137 17.96 -8.99 -4.74
CA VAL A 137 16.50 -8.98 -4.89
C VAL A 137 16.01 -10.10 -5.79
N ARG A 138 16.61 -10.25 -6.98
CA ARG A 138 16.18 -11.22 -7.99
C ARG A 138 16.11 -12.67 -7.50
N PRO A 139 17.05 -13.18 -6.69
CA PRO A 139 16.95 -14.53 -6.14
C PRO A 139 15.71 -14.77 -5.28
N HIS A 140 15.15 -13.68 -4.71
CA HIS A 140 13.95 -13.72 -3.86
C HIS A 140 12.63 -13.43 -4.61
N VAL A 141 12.68 -13.10 -5.90
CA VAL A 141 11.47 -12.85 -6.70
C VAL A 141 10.44 -13.98 -6.62
N PRO A 142 10.83 -15.29 -6.60
CA PRO A 142 9.87 -16.37 -6.42
C PRO A 142 9.10 -16.33 -5.08
N GLU A 143 9.59 -15.61 -4.08
CA GLU A 143 8.94 -15.44 -2.79
C GLU A 143 7.88 -14.32 -2.80
N PHE A 144 7.93 -13.42 -3.78
CA PHE A 144 7.00 -12.30 -3.90
C PHE A 144 5.64 -12.77 -4.39
N ARG A 145 4.65 -12.66 -3.52
CA ARG A 145 3.31 -13.21 -3.74
C ARG A 145 2.50 -12.40 -4.75
N SER A 146 2.66 -11.09 -4.80
CA SER A 146 1.96 -10.24 -5.75
C SER A 146 2.39 -10.50 -7.19
N MET A 147 3.68 -10.74 -7.41
CA MET A 147 4.20 -11.14 -8.73
C MET A 147 3.67 -12.52 -9.15
N GLN A 148 3.61 -13.46 -8.21
CA GLN A 148 3.08 -14.81 -8.47
C GLN A 148 1.58 -14.79 -8.80
N LEU A 149 0.81 -13.96 -8.12
CA LEU A 149 -0.62 -13.80 -8.39
C LEU A 149 -0.84 -13.19 -9.78
N SER A 150 -0.17 -12.11 -10.11
CA SER A 150 -0.25 -11.49 -11.43
C SER A 150 0.13 -12.47 -12.54
N TRP A 151 1.16 -13.27 -12.33
CA TRP A 151 1.58 -14.28 -13.27
C TRP A 151 0.55 -15.40 -13.48
N LYS A 152 -0.09 -15.85 -12.42
CA LYS A 152 -1.08 -16.95 -12.49
C LYS A 152 -2.45 -16.52 -12.98
N GLU A 153 -2.88 -15.32 -12.59
CA GLU A 153 -4.23 -14.82 -12.87
C GLU A 153 -4.32 -14.08 -14.22
N HIS A 154 -3.24 -13.45 -14.65
CA HIS A 154 -3.17 -12.71 -15.90
C HIS A 154 -2.23 -13.40 -16.87
N GLN A 155 -2.68 -14.52 -17.41
CA GLN A 155 -1.89 -15.29 -18.39
C GLN A 155 -1.63 -14.50 -19.69
N GLU A 156 -2.39 -13.45 -19.93
CA GLU A 156 -2.23 -12.60 -21.11
C GLU A 156 -2.30 -11.13 -20.72
N VAL A 157 -1.16 -10.46 -20.74
CA VAL A 157 -1.11 -9.01 -20.72
C VAL A 157 -1.68 -8.53 -22.07
N PRO A 158 -2.70 -7.63 -22.11
CA PRO A 158 -3.23 -7.11 -23.36
C PRO A 158 -2.13 -6.57 -24.27
N GLY A 159 -2.20 -6.89 -25.56
CA GLY A 159 -1.14 -6.55 -26.53
C GLY A 159 -0.89 -5.04 -26.70
N ASP A 160 -1.86 -4.21 -26.32
CA ASP A 160 -1.78 -2.74 -26.27
C ASP A 160 -1.31 -2.19 -24.92
N SER A 161 -1.05 -3.05 -23.93
CA SER A 161 -0.52 -2.65 -22.63
C SER A 161 0.93 -2.21 -22.77
N VAL A 162 1.29 -1.10 -22.11
CA VAL A 162 2.69 -0.64 -21.98
C VAL A 162 3.60 -1.69 -21.32
N TRP A 163 3.03 -2.63 -20.61
CA TRP A 163 3.73 -3.73 -19.95
C TRP A 163 3.94 -4.95 -20.85
N TYR A 164 3.20 -5.06 -21.95
CA TYR A 164 3.27 -6.23 -22.81
C TYR A 164 4.68 -6.50 -23.36
N ALA A 165 5.35 -5.45 -23.86
CA ALA A 165 6.67 -5.57 -24.44
C ALA A 165 7.81 -5.70 -23.42
N ASN A 166 7.58 -5.20 -22.20
CA ASN A 166 8.60 -5.09 -21.16
C ASN A 166 8.38 -6.05 -19.99
N TRP A 167 7.26 -6.76 -19.98
CA TRP A 167 6.98 -7.77 -18.97
C TRP A 167 7.79 -9.04 -19.24
N LYS A 168 9.01 -9.02 -18.78
CA LYS A 168 9.83 -10.23 -18.71
C LYS A 168 9.82 -10.67 -17.27
N VAL A 169 9.14 -11.77 -16.99
CA VAL A 169 9.37 -12.49 -15.74
C VAL A 169 10.82 -12.91 -15.75
N PRO A 170 11.59 -12.54 -14.71
CA PRO A 170 12.99 -12.91 -14.63
C PRO A 170 13.20 -14.42 -14.60
#